data_92ceba705e110f38e4670917087311e0
#
_entry.id   92ceba705e110f38e4670917087311e0
#
_cell.length_a   1.000
_cell.length_b   1.000
_cell.length_c   1.000
_cell.angle_alpha   90.00
_cell.angle_beta   90.00
_cell.angle_gamma   90.00
#
_symmetry.space_group_name_H-M   'P 1'
#
loop_
_entity.id
_entity.type
_entity.pdbx_description
1 polymer ?
#
loop_
_entity_poly.entity_id
_entity_poly.type
_entity_poly.pdbx_seq_one_letter_code
_entity_poly.pdbx_strand_id
1 'polypeptide(L)'
;NQVYTNLWVKLCYTLSQFWAVGDVTSCLQVMLVVVFGSILCVRGDMTKGEFVSFAFYNAMLITPVRRLGRMISEMSKAGVSVDRLAEVLNAKPEQDMPDAKPAPMDRDIVFEHVSFSYETGPEVLRDVSFTIPAGKSFGVLGATGSGKSTLLLLLSRLYAPTKGKITIGGADLASMPAKWVREHVGVVLQEPFLFSRTIEENIGITGASAE
;
A
#
# COMPACT_ATOMS: atom_id res chain seq x y z
N ASN A 1 -6.42 19.43 -5.10
CA ASN A 1 -5.09 19.92 -5.51
C ASN A 1 -4.54 21.07 -4.63
N GLN A 2 -5.31 22.07 -4.23
CA GLN A 2 -4.82 23.19 -3.42
C GLN A 2 -4.23 22.76 -2.07
N VAL A 3 -4.84 21.81 -1.38
CA VAL A 3 -4.34 21.29 -0.09
C VAL A 3 -2.96 20.64 -0.27
N TYR A 4 -2.79 19.83 -1.30
CA TYR A 4 -1.52 19.20 -1.64
C TYR A 4 -0.43 20.25 -1.95
N THR A 5 -0.77 21.27 -2.76
CA THR A 5 0.15 22.35 -3.11
C THR A 5 0.58 23.13 -1.87
N ASN A 6 -0.34 23.46 -0.97
CA ASN A 6 -0.03 24.18 0.27
C ASN A 6 0.87 23.37 1.22
N LEU A 7 0.62 22.06 1.32
CA LEU A 7 1.48 21.17 2.12
C LEU A 7 2.88 21.05 1.52
N TRP A 8 2.97 20.96 0.19
CA TRP A 8 4.26 20.93 -0.52
C TRP A 8 5.05 22.23 -0.33
N VAL A 9 4.41 23.38 -0.49
CA VAL A 9 5.04 24.70 -0.24
C VAL A 9 5.53 24.82 1.20
N LYS A 10 4.72 24.41 2.17
CA LYS A 10 5.09 24.41 3.60
C LYS A 10 6.30 23.51 3.85
N LEU A 11 6.34 22.32 3.24
CA LEU A 11 7.47 21.40 3.34
C LEU A 11 8.75 22.02 2.75
N CYS A 12 8.67 22.59 1.54
CA CYS A 12 9.79 23.25 0.88
C CYS A 12 10.33 24.42 1.72
N TYR A 13 9.44 25.21 2.29
CA TYR A 13 9.82 26.34 3.16
C TYR A 13 10.55 25.84 4.42
N THR A 14 10.01 24.82 5.10
CA THR A 14 10.65 24.23 6.29
C THR A 14 12.03 23.63 5.96
N LEU A 15 12.14 22.92 4.83
CA LEU A 15 13.42 22.39 4.37
C LEU A 15 14.43 23.50 4.05
N SER A 16 13.99 24.58 3.38
CA SER A 16 14.84 25.73 3.07
C SER A 16 15.38 26.40 4.33
N GLN A 17 14.53 26.59 5.35
CA GLN A 17 14.97 27.11 6.64
C GLN A 17 15.98 26.19 7.32
N PHE A 18 15.76 24.89 7.31
CA PHE A 18 16.69 23.91 7.87
C PHE A 18 18.08 23.99 7.22
N TRP A 19 18.11 24.07 5.88
CA TRP A 19 19.37 24.21 5.13
C TRP A 19 20.06 25.55 5.39
N ALA A 20 19.29 26.65 5.42
CA ALA A 20 19.82 27.97 5.69
C ALA A 20 20.46 28.07 7.09
N VAL A 21 19.78 27.54 8.12
CA VAL A 21 20.33 27.51 9.49
C VAL A 21 21.59 26.62 9.54
N GLY A 22 21.59 25.48 8.88
CA GLY A 22 22.76 24.60 8.78
C GLY A 22 23.97 25.27 8.11
N ASP A 23 23.72 26.02 7.04
CA ASP A 23 24.78 26.77 6.34
C ASP A 23 25.33 27.92 7.19
N VAL A 24 24.48 28.71 7.82
CA VAL A 24 24.92 29.79 8.73
C VAL A 24 25.72 29.23 9.88
N THR A 25 25.26 28.14 10.51
CA THR A 25 25.99 27.49 11.61
C THR A 25 27.37 26.99 11.16
N SER A 26 27.44 26.35 10.00
CA SER A 26 28.71 25.88 9.42
C SER A 26 29.68 27.03 9.08
N CYS A 27 29.19 28.10 8.50
CA CYS A 27 29.99 29.30 8.23
C CYS A 27 30.51 29.93 9.53
N LEU A 28 29.67 30.05 10.56
CA LEU A 28 30.05 30.56 11.86
C LEU A 28 31.14 29.67 12.49
N GLN A 29 31.00 28.34 12.44
CA GLN A 29 31.99 27.41 12.93
C GLN A 29 33.35 27.60 12.25
N VAL A 30 33.37 27.68 10.91
CA VAL A 30 34.63 27.91 10.14
C VAL A 30 35.24 29.26 10.52
N MET A 31 34.44 30.31 10.60
CA MET A 31 34.89 31.64 11.00
C MET A 31 35.53 31.60 12.40
N LEU A 32 34.90 30.97 13.38
CA LEU A 32 35.44 30.86 14.73
C LEU A 32 36.80 30.10 14.73
N VAL A 33 36.91 28.99 14.00
CA VAL A 33 38.16 28.23 13.88
C VAL A 33 39.26 29.08 13.29
N VAL A 34 38.98 29.82 12.22
CA VAL A 34 39.95 30.69 11.58
C VAL A 34 40.40 31.83 12.50
N VAL A 35 39.47 32.53 13.14
CA VAL A 35 39.75 33.66 14.02
C VAL A 35 40.54 33.21 15.25
N PHE A 36 40.03 32.22 15.99
CA PHE A 36 40.70 31.76 17.21
C PHE A 36 42.03 31.06 16.92
N GLY A 37 42.08 30.24 15.86
CA GLY A 37 43.32 29.60 15.42
C GLY A 37 44.39 30.59 15.01
N SER A 38 44.02 31.68 14.31
CA SER A 38 44.97 32.77 13.96
C SER A 38 45.51 33.48 15.21
N ILE A 39 44.65 33.77 16.18
CA ILE A 39 45.04 34.40 17.46
C ILE A 39 46.03 33.52 18.22
N LEU A 40 45.76 32.21 18.30
CA LEU A 40 46.66 31.26 18.98
C LEU A 40 48.00 31.14 18.25
N CYS A 41 48.01 31.15 16.94
CA CYS A 41 49.26 31.17 16.13
C CYS A 41 50.08 32.44 16.39
N VAL A 42 49.46 33.61 16.48
CA VAL A 42 50.13 34.86 16.73
C VAL A 42 50.71 34.91 18.14
N ARG A 43 50.01 34.31 19.11
CA ARG A 43 50.49 34.17 20.52
C ARG A 43 51.59 33.14 20.69
N GLY A 44 51.84 32.28 19.70
CA GLY A 44 52.80 31.22 19.78
C GLY A 44 52.31 29.96 20.48
N ASP A 45 51.02 29.90 20.84
CA ASP A 45 50.40 28.76 21.52
C ASP A 45 50.04 27.61 20.54
N MET A 46 50.08 27.88 19.23
CA MET A 46 49.82 26.93 18.18
C MET A 46 50.77 27.14 16.99
N THR A 47 51.28 26.05 16.44
CA THR A 47 52.10 26.12 15.24
C THR A 47 51.25 26.35 13.97
N LYS A 48 51.83 26.91 12.91
CA LYS A 48 51.14 27.10 11.63
C LYS A 48 50.63 25.77 11.04
N GLY A 49 51.39 24.68 11.21
CA GLY A 49 51.02 23.35 10.75
C GLY A 49 49.79 22.78 11.49
N GLU A 50 49.75 22.94 12.81
CA GLU A 50 48.61 22.53 13.61
C GLU A 50 47.34 23.30 13.25
N PHE A 51 47.46 24.62 13.03
CA PHE A 51 46.33 25.45 12.59
C PHE A 51 45.75 24.98 11.24
N VAL A 52 46.61 24.74 10.24
CA VAL A 52 46.18 24.25 8.95
C VAL A 52 45.50 22.87 9.06
N SER A 53 46.10 21.97 9.84
CA SER A 53 45.52 20.64 10.07
C SER A 53 44.18 20.73 10.76
N PHE A 54 44.04 21.59 11.76
CA PHE A 54 42.77 21.79 12.49
C PHE A 54 41.66 22.37 11.59
N ALA A 55 42.01 23.40 10.78
CA ALA A 55 41.11 23.99 9.83
C ALA A 55 40.62 22.96 8.78
N PHE A 56 41.56 22.11 8.30
CA PHE A 56 41.22 21.04 7.36
C PHE A 56 40.30 19.99 7.96
N TYR A 57 40.57 19.50 9.18
CA TYR A 57 39.68 18.55 9.86
C TYR A 57 38.30 19.14 10.16
N ASN A 58 38.27 20.42 10.53
CA ASN A 58 37.00 21.12 10.74
C ASN A 58 36.16 21.17 9.46
N ALA A 59 36.80 21.50 8.31
CA ALA A 59 36.12 21.50 7.02
C ALA A 59 35.59 20.09 6.62
N MET A 60 36.38 19.04 6.92
CA MET A 60 35.95 17.65 6.67
C MET A 60 34.74 17.23 7.50
N LEU A 61 34.59 17.76 8.73
CA LEU A 61 33.46 17.44 9.61
C LEU A 61 32.11 17.97 9.14
N ILE A 62 32.09 19.06 8.39
CA ILE A 62 30.85 19.71 7.92
C ILE A 62 30.01 18.74 7.08
N THR A 63 30.65 18.01 6.18
CA THR A 63 29.94 17.09 5.27
C THR A 63 29.26 15.92 5.98
N PRO A 64 29.91 15.14 6.86
CA PRO A 64 29.26 14.06 7.58
C PRO A 64 28.16 14.56 8.53
N VAL A 65 28.35 15.71 9.18
CA VAL A 65 27.31 16.30 10.06
C VAL A 65 26.05 16.65 9.24
N ARG A 66 26.21 17.28 8.08
CA ARG A 66 25.08 17.54 7.17
C ARG A 66 24.39 16.27 6.68
N ARG A 67 25.16 15.19 6.44
CA ARG A 67 24.60 13.89 6.02
C ARG A 67 23.76 13.25 7.10
N LEU A 68 24.09 13.42 8.39
CA LEU A 68 23.29 12.88 9.49
C LEU A 68 21.85 13.41 9.46
N GLY A 69 21.66 14.71 9.24
CA GLY A 69 20.32 15.29 9.12
C GLY A 69 19.49 14.67 7.99
N ARG A 70 20.13 14.37 6.85
CA ARG A 70 19.47 13.68 5.73
C ARG A 70 19.14 12.24 6.08
N MET A 71 20.05 11.51 6.73
CA MET A 71 19.82 10.12 7.14
C MET A 71 18.62 10.00 8.07
N ILE A 72 18.43 10.92 9.02
CA ILE A 72 17.26 10.93 9.90
C ILE A 72 15.96 11.06 9.08
N SER A 73 15.94 11.95 8.09
CA SER A 73 14.78 12.11 7.20
C SER A 73 14.51 10.86 6.34
N GLU A 74 15.55 10.20 5.86
CA GLU A 74 15.43 8.96 5.07
C GLU A 74 14.99 7.78 5.94
N MET A 75 15.47 7.68 7.18
CA MET A 75 15.01 6.68 8.15
C MET A 75 13.51 6.80 8.44
N SER A 76 12.98 8.02 8.53
CA SER A 76 11.55 8.24 8.71
C SER A 76 10.72 7.68 7.55
N LYS A 77 11.20 7.83 6.30
CA LYS A 77 10.56 7.23 5.12
C LYS A 77 10.65 5.71 5.11
N ALA A 78 11.82 5.18 5.52
CA ALA A 78 12.00 3.74 5.63
C ALA A 78 11.05 3.14 6.68
N GLY A 79 10.82 3.83 7.81
CA GLY A 79 9.84 3.44 8.82
C GLY A 79 8.45 3.22 8.24
N VAL A 80 7.94 4.18 7.46
CA VAL A 80 6.62 4.04 6.80
C VAL A 80 6.57 2.83 5.87
N SER A 81 7.67 2.53 5.18
CA SER A 81 7.74 1.37 4.28
C SER A 81 7.74 0.05 5.06
N VAL A 82 8.45 0.02 6.20
CA VAL A 82 8.46 -1.13 7.11
C VAL A 82 7.07 -1.36 7.72
N ASP A 83 6.37 -0.29 8.13
CA ASP A 83 5.01 -0.39 8.67
C ASP A 83 4.04 -0.99 7.65
N ARG A 84 4.11 -0.54 6.38
CA ARG A 84 3.30 -1.12 5.29
C ARG A 84 3.63 -2.60 5.03
N LEU A 85 4.90 -2.96 5.09
CA LEU A 85 5.32 -4.36 4.96
C LEU A 85 4.81 -5.18 6.14
N ALA A 86 4.91 -4.66 7.35
CA ALA A 86 4.39 -5.29 8.55
C ALA A 86 2.86 -5.50 8.48
N GLU A 87 2.12 -4.53 7.95
CA GLU A 87 0.68 -4.65 7.72
C GLU A 87 0.35 -5.85 6.81
N VAL A 88 1.08 -5.98 5.69
CA VAL A 88 0.90 -7.12 4.77
C VAL A 88 1.29 -8.45 5.42
N LEU A 89 2.42 -8.49 6.13
CA LEU A 89 2.90 -9.72 6.76
C LEU A 89 2.03 -10.17 7.93
N ASN A 90 1.40 -9.22 8.64
CA ASN A 90 0.51 -9.51 9.77
C ASN A 90 -0.96 -9.65 9.32
N ALA A 91 -1.27 -9.44 8.04
CA ALA A 91 -2.60 -9.67 7.52
C ALA A 91 -3.02 -11.12 7.76
N LYS A 92 -4.21 -11.30 8.33
CA LYS A 92 -4.74 -12.65 8.59
C LYS A 92 -4.96 -13.35 7.25
N PRO A 93 -4.38 -14.55 7.05
CA PRO A 93 -4.66 -15.32 5.85
C PRO A 93 -6.14 -15.70 5.83
N GLU A 94 -6.69 -15.79 4.63
CA GLU A 94 -8.04 -16.30 4.45
C GLU A 94 -8.12 -17.74 4.97
N GLN A 95 -9.13 -18.03 5.77
CA GLN A 95 -9.34 -19.34 6.34
C GLN A 95 -10.70 -19.87 5.90
N ASP A 96 -10.71 -21.10 5.40
CA ASP A 96 -11.93 -21.83 5.17
C ASP A 96 -12.50 -22.35 6.50
N MET A 97 -13.81 -22.62 6.52
CA MET A 97 -14.42 -23.30 7.66
C MET A 97 -13.79 -24.71 7.81
N PRO A 98 -13.61 -25.22 9.05
CA PRO A 98 -12.98 -26.53 9.27
C PRO A 98 -13.66 -27.67 8.51
N ASP A 99 -14.98 -27.56 8.28
CA ASP A 99 -15.80 -28.55 7.58
C ASP A 99 -16.14 -28.15 6.13
N ALA A 100 -15.39 -27.20 5.55
CA ALA A 100 -15.63 -26.74 4.18
C ALA A 100 -15.50 -27.90 3.18
N LYS A 101 -16.54 -28.13 2.38
CA LYS A 101 -16.60 -29.20 1.39
C LYS A 101 -16.94 -28.65 0.01
N PRO A 102 -16.31 -29.19 -1.05
CA PRO A 102 -16.74 -28.91 -2.41
C PRO A 102 -18.21 -29.27 -2.62
N ALA A 103 -18.92 -28.45 -3.40
CA ALA A 103 -20.29 -28.72 -3.82
C ALA A 103 -20.41 -28.52 -5.34
N PRO A 104 -21.44 -29.14 -6.00
CA PRO A 104 -21.67 -28.92 -7.40
C PRO A 104 -21.95 -27.44 -7.72
N MET A 105 -21.29 -26.91 -8.76
CA MET A 105 -21.39 -25.49 -9.15
C MET A 105 -22.32 -25.28 -10.36
N ASP A 106 -22.88 -26.34 -10.93
CA ASP A 106 -23.80 -26.36 -12.08
C ASP A 106 -25.28 -26.27 -11.67
N ARG A 107 -25.56 -25.59 -10.58
CA ARG A 107 -26.87 -25.48 -9.93
C ARG A 107 -27.31 -24.03 -9.81
N ASP A 108 -28.56 -23.83 -9.42
CA ASP A 108 -29.13 -22.49 -9.15
C ASP A 108 -28.32 -21.75 -8.10
N ILE A 109 -28.07 -20.46 -8.38
CA ILE A 109 -27.42 -19.54 -7.44
C ILE A 109 -28.53 -18.71 -6.78
N VAL A 110 -28.60 -18.73 -5.48
CA VAL A 110 -29.63 -18.02 -4.74
C VAL A 110 -29.00 -17.03 -3.75
N PHE A 111 -29.40 -15.79 -3.85
CA PHE A 111 -29.10 -14.74 -2.88
C PHE A 111 -30.32 -14.61 -1.96
N GLU A 112 -30.14 -14.82 -0.65
CA GLU A 112 -31.19 -14.77 0.34
C GLU A 112 -30.93 -13.68 1.36
N HIS A 113 -31.70 -12.60 1.31
CA HIS A 113 -31.62 -11.46 2.23
C HIS A 113 -30.17 -10.91 2.41
N VAL A 114 -29.40 -10.84 1.32
CA VAL A 114 -28.00 -10.46 1.33
C VAL A 114 -27.86 -8.97 1.57
N SER A 115 -27.19 -8.61 2.66
CA SER A 115 -26.71 -7.25 2.93
C SER A 115 -25.19 -7.26 3.04
N PHE A 116 -24.55 -6.19 2.60
CA PHE A 116 -23.11 -6.06 2.65
C PHE A 116 -22.64 -4.61 2.84
N SER A 117 -21.65 -4.44 3.72
CA SER A 117 -20.88 -3.20 3.88
C SER A 117 -19.39 -3.52 3.92
N TYR A 118 -18.57 -2.64 3.33
CA TYR A 118 -17.12 -2.68 3.53
C TYR A 118 -16.78 -2.19 4.94
N GLU A 119 -15.61 -2.55 5.47
CA GLU A 119 -15.19 -2.28 6.86
C GLU A 119 -15.38 -0.81 7.29
N THR A 120 -15.18 0.14 6.37
CA THR A 120 -15.19 1.59 6.66
C THR A 120 -16.24 2.36 5.87
N GLY A 121 -17.33 1.71 5.41
CA GLY A 121 -18.28 2.36 4.52
C GLY A 121 -19.76 2.13 4.89
N PRO A 122 -20.65 2.87 4.21
CA PRO A 122 -22.08 2.61 4.31
C PRO A 122 -22.44 1.27 3.69
N GLU A 123 -23.60 0.75 4.05
CA GLU A 123 -24.14 -0.48 3.49
C GLU A 123 -24.39 -0.34 1.98
N VAL A 124 -23.68 -1.17 1.20
CA VAL A 124 -23.69 -1.13 -0.28
C VAL A 124 -24.81 -1.97 -0.86
N LEU A 125 -25.06 -3.14 -0.26
CA LEU A 125 -26.19 -4.01 -0.59
C LEU A 125 -27.13 -4.10 0.62
N ARG A 126 -28.43 -3.97 0.37
CA ARG A 126 -29.45 -3.96 1.41
C ARG A 126 -30.55 -4.95 1.06
N ASP A 127 -30.61 -6.02 1.83
CA ASP A 127 -31.69 -7.03 1.75
C ASP A 127 -31.97 -7.54 0.32
N VAL A 128 -30.90 -7.88 -0.40
CA VAL A 128 -30.98 -8.30 -1.80
C VAL A 128 -31.32 -9.79 -1.88
N SER A 129 -32.40 -10.12 -2.57
CA SER A 129 -32.87 -11.51 -2.77
C SER A 129 -33.22 -11.75 -4.23
N PHE A 130 -32.59 -12.75 -4.85
CA PHE A 130 -32.91 -13.20 -6.22
C PHE A 130 -32.31 -14.59 -6.47
N THR A 131 -32.79 -15.23 -7.53
CA THR A 131 -32.29 -16.54 -7.99
C THR A 131 -31.81 -16.47 -9.41
N ILE A 132 -30.65 -17.04 -9.68
CA ILE A 132 -30.10 -17.26 -11.02
C ILE A 132 -30.27 -18.76 -11.33
N PRO A 133 -31.20 -19.16 -12.20
CA PRO A 133 -31.37 -20.57 -12.55
C PRO A 133 -30.14 -21.13 -13.28
N ALA A 134 -29.83 -22.39 -13.03
CA ALA A 134 -28.73 -23.08 -13.68
C ALA A 134 -28.83 -23.00 -15.20
N GLY A 135 -27.72 -22.77 -15.88
CA GLY A 135 -27.63 -22.67 -17.33
C GLY A 135 -28.32 -21.44 -17.95
N LYS A 136 -28.76 -20.48 -17.14
CA LYS A 136 -29.38 -19.24 -17.64
C LYS A 136 -28.46 -18.04 -17.46
N SER A 137 -28.65 -17.05 -18.36
CA SER A 137 -28.01 -15.73 -18.21
C SER A 137 -28.91 -14.83 -17.36
N PHE A 138 -28.28 -14.07 -16.46
CA PHE A 138 -28.94 -13.12 -15.58
C PHE A 138 -28.33 -11.74 -15.73
N GLY A 139 -29.13 -10.73 -16.03
CA GLY A 139 -28.70 -9.35 -16.24
C GLY A 139 -28.89 -8.51 -14.97
N VAL A 140 -27.82 -7.85 -14.50
CA VAL A 140 -27.88 -6.90 -13.39
C VAL A 140 -27.72 -5.49 -13.92
N LEU A 141 -28.77 -4.68 -13.79
CA LEU A 141 -28.79 -3.28 -14.24
C LEU A 141 -28.78 -2.32 -13.04
N GLY A 142 -28.13 -1.20 -13.20
CA GLY A 142 -28.07 -0.17 -12.16
C GLY A 142 -27.03 0.91 -12.44
N ALA A 143 -27.15 2.05 -11.78
CA ALA A 143 -26.21 3.17 -11.88
C ALA A 143 -24.81 2.79 -11.35
N THR A 144 -23.80 3.61 -11.64
CA THR A 144 -22.47 3.48 -11.03
C THR A 144 -22.58 3.59 -9.52
N GLY A 145 -21.93 2.70 -8.80
CA GLY A 145 -21.98 2.65 -7.32
C GLY A 145 -23.16 1.89 -6.73
N SER A 146 -24.05 1.29 -7.57
CA SER A 146 -25.23 0.53 -7.07
C SER A 146 -24.90 -0.87 -6.51
N GLY A 147 -23.65 -1.27 -6.40
CA GLY A 147 -23.24 -2.56 -5.84
C GLY A 147 -23.12 -3.72 -6.83
N LYS A 148 -23.24 -3.50 -8.15
CA LYS A 148 -23.13 -4.59 -9.16
C LYS A 148 -21.83 -5.39 -9.05
N SER A 149 -20.71 -4.70 -8.99
CA SER A 149 -19.39 -5.34 -8.82
C SER A 149 -19.27 -6.04 -7.46
N THR A 150 -19.91 -5.52 -6.44
CA THR A 150 -19.94 -6.13 -5.11
C THR A 150 -20.62 -7.50 -5.13
N LEU A 151 -21.69 -7.67 -5.92
CA LEU A 151 -22.34 -8.99 -6.10
C LEU A 151 -21.36 -10.03 -6.66
N LEU A 152 -20.52 -9.64 -7.63
CA LEU A 152 -19.50 -10.53 -8.21
C LEU A 152 -18.40 -10.86 -7.18
N LEU A 153 -17.97 -9.88 -6.39
CA LEU A 153 -16.98 -10.08 -5.34
C LEU A 153 -17.47 -11.02 -4.26
N LEU A 154 -18.75 -10.93 -3.88
CA LEU A 154 -19.39 -11.86 -2.94
C LEU A 154 -19.53 -13.27 -3.53
N LEU A 155 -19.95 -13.39 -4.81
CA LEU A 155 -20.05 -14.67 -5.50
C LEU A 155 -18.70 -15.37 -5.66
N SER A 156 -17.63 -14.60 -5.89
CA SER A 156 -16.25 -15.11 -5.96
C SER A 156 -15.64 -15.39 -4.59
N ARG A 157 -16.42 -15.23 -3.52
CA ARG A 157 -15.99 -15.39 -2.14
C ARG A 157 -14.73 -14.57 -1.78
N LEU A 158 -14.60 -13.38 -2.39
CA LEU A 158 -13.57 -12.39 -2.00
C LEU A 158 -14.01 -11.61 -0.76
N TYR A 159 -15.30 -11.54 -0.53
CA TYR A 159 -15.95 -11.00 0.68
C TYR A 159 -17.07 -11.93 1.11
N ALA A 160 -17.40 -11.88 2.40
CA ALA A 160 -18.57 -12.55 2.95
C ALA A 160 -19.71 -11.55 3.14
N PRO A 161 -20.98 -11.93 2.92
CA PRO A 161 -22.12 -11.06 3.22
C PRO A 161 -22.16 -10.72 4.71
N THR A 162 -22.53 -9.46 5.05
CA THR A 162 -22.70 -9.03 6.43
C THR A 162 -23.96 -9.65 7.06
N LYS A 163 -25.01 -9.85 6.24
CA LYS A 163 -26.26 -10.54 6.61
C LYS A 163 -26.75 -11.34 5.41
N GLY A 164 -27.59 -12.34 5.69
CA GLY A 164 -28.11 -13.24 4.68
C GLY A 164 -27.09 -14.30 4.27
N LYS A 165 -27.35 -14.99 3.19
CA LYS A 165 -26.47 -16.04 2.65
C LYS A 165 -26.59 -16.13 1.13
N ILE A 166 -25.57 -16.72 0.52
CA ILE A 166 -25.54 -17.05 -0.90
C ILE A 166 -25.41 -18.57 -0.99
N THR A 167 -26.28 -19.20 -1.75
CA THR A 167 -26.23 -20.66 -1.91
C THR A 167 -26.09 -21.03 -3.37
N ILE A 168 -25.40 -22.15 -3.64
CA ILE A 168 -25.31 -22.78 -4.96
C ILE A 168 -25.80 -24.21 -4.82
N GLY A 169 -26.92 -24.56 -5.49
CA GLY A 169 -27.55 -25.88 -5.34
C GLY A 169 -27.99 -26.20 -3.91
N GLY A 170 -28.33 -25.19 -3.13
CA GLY A 170 -28.72 -25.32 -1.71
C GLY A 170 -27.55 -25.39 -0.74
N ALA A 171 -26.29 -25.51 -1.20
CA ALA A 171 -25.13 -25.46 -0.33
C ALA A 171 -24.69 -24.00 -0.13
N ASP A 172 -24.40 -23.61 1.12
CA ASP A 172 -23.93 -22.27 1.44
C ASP A 172 -22.54 -22.03 0.88
N LEU A 173 -22.37 -20.94 0.14
CA LEU A 173 -21.10 -20.53 -0.45
C LEU A 173 -20.00 -20.35 0.62
N ALA A 174 -20.35 -19.91 1.83
CA ALA A 174 -19.42 -19.78 2.93
C ALA A 174 -18.87 -21.13 3.43
N SER A 175 -19.61 -22.22 3.23
CA SER A 175 -19.24 -23.58 3.62
C SER A 175 -18.38 -24.33 2.56
N MET A 176 -18.15 -23.69 1.40
CA MET A 176 -17.29 -24.26 0.35
C MET A 176 -15.87 -23.75 0.51
N PRO A 177 -14.81 -24.50 0.13
CA PRO A 177 -13.46 -23.97 0.09
C PRO A 177 -13.34 -22.80 -0.89
N ALA A 178 -12.68 -21.69 -0.48
CA ALA A 178 -12.53 -20.50 -1.33
C ALA A 178 -11.82 -20.82 -2.65
N LYS A 179 -10.81 -21.68 -2.59
CA LYS A 179 -10.09 -22.17 -3.76
C LYS A 179 -11.05 -22.85 -4.74
N TRP A 180 -11.89 -23.76 -4.23
CA TRP A 180 -12.87 -24.46 -5.06
C TRP A 180 -13.83 -23.52 -5.77
N VAL A 181 -14.38 -22.54 -5.05
CA VAL A 181 -15.30 -21.54 -5.63
C VAL A 181 -14.60 -20.77 -6.75
N ARG A 182 -13.38 -20.30 -6.53
CA ARG A 182 -12.64 -19.47 -7.51
C ARG A 182 -12.12 -20.27 -8.71
N GLU A 183 -11.96 -21.56 -8.60
CA GLU A 183 -11.65 -22.44 -9.73
C GLU A 183 -12.86 -22.67 -10.65
N HIS A 184 -14.09 -22.49 -10.13
CA HIS A 184 -15.34 -22.73 -10.86
C HIS A 184 -16.11 -21.46 -11.21
N VAL A 185 -15.73 -20.30 -10.66
CA VAL A 185 -16.33 -18.99 -10.95
C VAL A 185 -15.33 -18.14 -11.71
N GLY A 186 -15.48 -18.10 -13.03
CA GLY A 186 -14.71 -17.18 -13.88
C GLY A 186 -15.27 -15.78 -13.84
N VAL A 187 -14.39 -14.77 -13.64
CA VAL A 187 -14.78 -13.35 -13.61
C VAL A 187 -14.03 -12.59 -14.68
N VAL A 188 -14.77 -11.84 -15.51
CA VAL A 188 -14.20 -10.89 -16.46
C VAL A 188 -14.40 -9.48 -15.91
N LEU A 189 -13.29 -8.80 -15.60
CA LEU A 189 -13.32 -7.43 -15.07
C LEU A 189 -13.42 -6.41 -16.19
N GLN A 190 -13.95 -5.23 -15.88
CA GLN A 190 -14.07 -4.12 -16.82
C GLN A 190 -12.69 -3.60 -17.27
N GLU A 191 -11.70 -3.60 -16.37
CA GLU A 191 -10.31 -3.27 -16.65
C GLU A 191 -9.48 -4.54 -16.45
N PRO A 192 -9.15 -5.29 -17.52
CA PRO A 192 -8.33 -6.48 -17.39
C PRO A 192 -6.89 -6.11 -17.06
N PHE A 193 -6.31 -6.80 -16.10
CA PHE A 193 -4.90 -6.67 -15.76
C PHE A 193 -4.08 -7.73 -16.51
N LEU A 194 -3.03 -7.29 -17.21
CA LEU A 194 -2.08 -8.17 -17.87
C LEU A 194 -0.75 -8.12 -17.11
N PHE A 195 -0.22 -9.28 -16.80
CA PHE A 195 1.12 -9.39 -16.23
C PHE A 195 2.17 -9.13 -17.32
N SER A 196 3.37 -8.67 -16.92
CA SER A 196 4.51 -8.47 -17.83
C SER A 196 5.10 -9.81 -18.31
N ARG A 197 4.29 -10.55 -19.03
CA ARG A 197 4.55 -11.90 -19.58
C ARG A 197 4.02 -11.97 -21.00
N THR A 198 4.27 -13.10 -21.70
CA THR A 198 3.70 -13.35 -23.02
C THR A 198 2.16 -13.44 -22.95
N ILE A 199 1.49 -13.32 -24.09
CA ILE A 199 0.04 -13.49 -24.17
C ILE A 199 -0.34 -14.92 -23.76
N GLU A 200 0.40 -15.92 -24.21
CA GLU A 200 0.21 -17.32 -23.85
C GLU A 200 0.29 -17.54 -22.33
N GLU A 201 1.32 -17.00 -21.68
CA GLU A 201 1.47 -17.09 -20.22
C GLU A 201 0.37 -16.35 -19.46
N ASN A 202 -0.16 -15.23 -20.00
CA ASN A 202 -1.30 -14.53 -19.41
C ASN A 202 -2.60 -15.33 -19.55
N ILE A 203 -2.81 -16.04 -20.66
CA ILE A 203 -3.97 -16.91 -20.88
C ILE A 203 -3.85 -18.15 -20.01
N GLY A 204 -2.66 -18.75 -19.95
CA GLY A 204 -2.38 -19.99 -19.20
C GLY A 204 -2.13 -19.80 -17.70
N ILE A 205 -2.36 -18.62 -17.12
CA ILE A 205 -2.03 -18.31 -15.73
C ILE A 205 -2.75 -19.21 -14.70
N THR A 206 -3.89 -19.78 -15.10
CA THR A 206 -4.68 -20.73 -14.30
C THR A 206 -4.28 -22.19 -14.51
N GLY A 207 -3.21 -22.46 -15.30
CA GLY A 207 -2.77 -23.80 -15.63
C GLY A 207 -3.53 -24.45 -16.80
N ALA A 208 -4.42 -23.71 -17.48
CA ALA A 208 -5.00 -24.16 -18.73
C ALA A 208 -3.92 -24.03 -19.81
N SER A 209 -3.47 -25.17 -20.40
CA SER A 209 -2.66 -25.15 -21.60
C SER A 209 -3.52 -24.57 -22.74
N ALA A 210 -2.98 -23.59 -23.45
CA ALA A 210 -3.57 -23.15 -24.72
C ALA A 210 -3.38 -24.32 -25.73
N GLU A 211 -4.46 -25.10 -25.97
CA GLU A 211 -4.57 -26.00 -27.10
C GLU A 211 -5.09 -25.22 -28.32
#